data_8668d5c53471650f39e5bd9e9b18cdb5
#
_entry.id   8668d5c53471650f39e5bd9e9b18cdb5
#
_cell.length_a   1.000
_cell.length_b   1.000
_cell.length_c   1.000
_cell.angle_alpha   90.00
_cell.angle_beta   90.00
_cell.angle_gamma   90.00
#
_symmetry.space_group_name_H-M   'P 1'
#
loop_
_entity.id
_entity.type
_entity.pdbx_description
1 polymer ?
#
loop_
_entity_poly.entity_id
_entity_poly.type
_entity_poly.pdbx_seq_one_letter_code
_entity_poly.pdbx_strand_id
1 'polypeptide(L)'
;MALGGGTWQSQNKILPGAYINFISKDRADSALSERGVAAAPLTLSWGEEGAVMTVTAESFRANCKKLFGYAYDAPEMISLREIFRHAGRVYCYRLGAGTKAQTAKYGSAKYPGARGNAIKVTVAANADDATLFDVVTFFDGAEADRQTVKTFAGLEDNDYVVWASSGTLAADAGTAFSGGADCTAITGEHYQAFLSAIEGYVFNALCCPVVPTDASTKSTVALFVSFTERMRSEVGSKFQLCAIKPEADNEGVVGILNSAVYDGGDATGALAFWTTGALAAAEVGSSLTNSKYDGELTIAAAYTQAALAEALSAGRFAFHSVSGDVRVLADINTLRTFTANKGEVFADNQTVRLCDGIAGDIAALFAERYSGMVPNDAAGRAALWNDTVKLM
;
A
#
# COMPACT_ATOMS: atom_id res chain seq x y z
N MET A 1 13.79 -38.19 -52.57
CA MET A 1 14.63 -37.78 -51.42
C MET A 1 13.72 -37.25 -50.34
N ALA A 2 13.60 -37.93 -49.19
CA ALA A 2 12.78 -37.43 -48.08
C ALA A 2 13.52 -36.24 -47.46
N LEU A 3 12.97 -35.05 -47.64
CA LEU A 3 13.49 -33.83 -47.06
C LEU A 3 12.95 -33.67 -45.63
N GLY A 4 13.73 -34.18 -44.68
CA GLY A 4 13.57 -33.81 -43.28
C GLY A 4 12.20 -34.15 -42.66
N GLY A 5 12.07 -35.30 -42.10
CA GLY A 5 10.95 -35.65 -41.23
C GLY A 5 11.46 -36.53 -40.11
N GLY A 6 11.28 -36.08 -38.88
CA GLY A 6 11.62 -36.84 -37.68
C GLY A 6 12.13 -35.98 -36.57
N THR A 7 11.83 -36.42 -35.33
CA THR A 7 12.18 -35.75 -34.07
C THR A 7 13.69 -35.91 -33.83
N TRP A 8 14.39 -34.83 -33.55
CA TRP A 8 15.80 -34.87 -33.18
C TRP A 8 15.93 -34.90 -31.64
N GLN A 9 16.40 -36.00 -31.11
CA GLN A 9 16.65 -36.17 -29.69
C GLN A 9 18.13 -36.32 -29.34
N SER A 10 18.91 -36.85 -30.32
CA SER A 10 20.34 -37.00 -30.16
C SER A 10 20.98 -37.11 -31.55
N GLN A 11 22.30 -36.96 -31.66
CA GLN A 11 23.04 -37.09 -32.92
C GLN A 11 23.07 -38.58 -33.38
N ASN A 12 21.98 -39.05 -33.98
CA ASN A 12 21.84 -40.40 -34.52
C ASN A 12 21.47 -40.41 -36.01
N LYS A 13 21.71 -39.31 -36.72
CA LYS A 13 21.38 -39.15 -38.13
C LYS A 13 22.65 -39.22 -38.98
N ILE A 14 22.63 -40.07 -40.01
CA ILE A 14 23.76 -40.32 -40.90
C ILE A 14 23.68 -39.43 -42.15
N LEU A 15 22.46 -39.11 -42.61
CA LEU A 15 22.24 -38.30 -43.80
C LEU A 15 22.24 -36.80 -43.49
N PRO A 16 22.89 -35.96 -44.30
CA PRO A 16 22.77 -34.52 -44.16
C PRO A 16 21.34 -34.06 -44.42
N GLY A 17 20.80 -33.24 -43.52
CA GLY A 17 19.44 -32.72 -43.62
C GLY A 17 19.12 -31.79 -42.43
N ALA A 18 18.06 -31.00 -42.54
CA ALA A 18 17.52 -30.20 -41.42
C ALA A 18 16.51 -31.06 -40.64
N TYR A 19 16.80 -31.29 -39.38
CA TYR A 19 15.92 -32.03 -38.46
C TYR A 19 15.34 -31.05 -37.46
N ILE A 20 14.02 -30.77 -37.56
CA ILE A 20 13.33 -29.75 -36.78
C ILE A 20 12.47 -30.43 -35.75
N ASN A 21 12.70 -30.14 -34.50
CA ASN A 21 11.89 -30.59 -33.39
C ASN A 21 11.04 -29.43 -32.81
N PHE A 22 9.73 -29.57 -32.91
CA PHE A 22 8.83 -28.65 -32.22
C PHE A 22 8.58 -29.18 -30.82
N ILE A 23 9.18 -28.54 -29.83
CA ILE A 23 8.96 -28.84 -28.42
C ILE A 23 8.03 -27.75 -27.89
N SER A 24 6.84 -28.16 -27.41
CA SER A 24 6.08 -27.30 -26.53
C SER A 24 6.85 -27.22 -25.21
N LYS A 25 7.58 -26.14 -25.00
CA LYS A 25 8.04 -25.79 -23.67
C LYS A 25 6.83 -25.17 -22.96
N ASP A 26 6.52 -25.66 -21.79
CA ASP A 26 5.65 -24.94 -20.88
C ASP A 26 6.15 -23.51 -20.82
N ARG A 27 5.23 -22.57 -21.05
CA ARG A 27 5.48 -21.14 -20.87
C ARG A 27 6.11 -21.02 -19.50
N ALA A 28 7.26 -20.42 -19.41
CA ALA A 28 7.81 -20.05 -18.12
C ALA A 28 6.80 -19.11 -17.48
N ASP A 29 5.98 -19.64 -16.61
CA ASP A 29 5.21 -18.84 -15.66
C ASP A 29 6.22 -18.19 -14.70
N SER A 30 6.90 -17.14 -15.18
CA SER A 30 7.35 -16.11 -14.28
C SER A 30 6.05 -15.43 -13.85
N ALA A 31 5.76 -15.48 -12.57
CA ALA A 31 4.63 -14.74 -12.03
C ALA A 31 4.81 -13.29 -12.48
N LEU A 32 3.96 -12.83 -13.41
CA LEU A 32 3.89 -11.43 -13.81
C LEU A 32 3.82 -10.61 -12.53
N SER A 33 4.55 -9.52 -12.46
CA SER A 33 4.59 -8.67 -11.27
C SER A 33 3.17 -8.35 -10.82
N GLU A 34 2.82 -8.79 -9.61
CA GLU A 34 1.48 -8.63 -9.05
C GLU A 34 1.12 -7.14 -9.03
N ARG A 35 -0.01 -6.76 -9.63
CA ARG A 35 -0.51 -5.39 -9.59
C ARG A 35 -1.58 -5.23 -8.52
N GLY A 36 -1.86 -3.98 -8.17
CA GLY A 36 -2.79 -3.65 -7.09
C GLY A 36 -2.14 -3.59 -5.72
N VAL A 37 -0.80 -3.52 -5.64
CA VAL A 37 -0.06 -3.38 -4.39
C VAL A 37 0.34 -1.93 -4.18
N ALA A 38 -0.06 -1.35 -3.05
CA ALA A 38 0.26 0.02 -2.69
C ALA A 38 0.99 0.09 -1.34
N ALA A 39 1.68 1.21 -1.07
CA ALA A 39 2.25 1.52 0.23
C ALA A 39 1.73 2.87 0.72
N ALA A 40 1.32 2.95 1.99
CA ALA A 40 0.72 4.16 2.53
C ALA A 40 1.01 4.37 4.03
N PRO A 41 1.39 5.61 4.44
CA PRO A 41 1.49 5.97 5.84
C PRO A 41 0.11 6.30 6.41
N LEU A 42 -0.12 5.97 7.68
CA LEU A 42 -1.39 6.19 8.37
C LEU A 42 -1.17 6.95 9.67
N THR A 43 -2.06 7.88 9.96
CA THR A 43 -2.14 8.58 11.25
C THR A 43 -3.39 8.12 11.97
N LEU A 44 -3.23 7.16 12.89
CA LEU A 44 -4.33 6.50 13.60
C LEU A 44 -4.02 6.39 15.09
N SER A 45 -5.08 6.32 15.90
CA SER A 45 -4.99 6.22 17.37
C SER A 45 -4.95 4.77 17.88
N TRP A 46 -4.77 3.79 16.99
CA TRP A 46 -4.66 2.35 17.28
C TRP A 46 -3.91 1.63 16.17
N GLY A 47 -3.36 0.46 16.49
CA GLY A 47 -2.64 -0.40 15.58
C GLY A 47 -1.15 -0.45 15.87
N GLU A 48 -0.46 -1.38 15.23
CA GLU A 48 0.99 -1.56 15.38
C GLU A 48 1.74 -0.31 14.91
N GLU A 49 2.71 0.13 15.70
CA GLU A 49 3.55 1.28 15.36
C GLU A 49 4.96 0.83 14.97
N GLY A 50 5.61 1.58 14.07
CA GLY A 50 7.01 1.34 13.69
C GLY A 50 7.23 0.07 12.85
N ALA A 51 6.18 -0.60 12.42
CA ALA A 51 6.24 -1.79 11.58
C ALA A 51 5.33 -1.68 10.37
N VAL A 52 5.70 -2.37 9.29
CA VAL A 52 4.89 -2.46 8.07
C VAL A 52 3.85 -3.56 8.22
N MET A 53 2.58 -3.20 8.19
CA MET A 53 1.46 -4.13 8.20
C MET A 53 1.02 -4.42 6.77
N THR A 54 0.91 -5.69 6.41
CA THR A 54 0.31 -6.11 5.14
C THR A 54 -1.19 -6.26 5.31
N VAL A 55 -1.96 -5.43 4.62
CA VAL A 55 -3.43 -5.43 4.71
C VAL A 55 -4.01 -5.70 3.32
N THR A 56 -4.94 -6.65 3.23
CA THR A 56 -5.73 -6.90 2.02
C THR A 56 -7.12 -6.27 2.14
N ALA A 57 -7.77 -6.02 1.01
CA ALA A 57 -9.14 -5.47 0.99
C ALA A 57 -10.12 -6.34 1.81
N GLU A 58 -9.96 -7.66 1.78
CA GLU A 58 -10.77 -8.61 2.57
C GLU A 58 -10.47 -8.48 4.07
N SER A 59 -9.18 -8.50 4.44
CA SER A 59 -8.74 -8.36 5.84
C SER A 59 -9.17 -7.01 6.43
N PHE A 60 -9.10 -5.93 5.66
CA PHE A 60 -9.57 -4.62 6.06
C PHE A 60 -11.06 -4.64 6.40
N ARG A 61 -11.90 -5.22 5.55
CA ARG A 61 -13.35 -5.30 5.81
C ARG A 61 -13.68 -6.17 7.02
N ALA A 62 -13.05 -7.33 7.14
CA ALA A 62 -13.36 -8.31 8.19
C ALA A 62 -12.79 -7.90 9.56
N ASN A 63 -11.60 -7.30 9.61
CA ASN A 63 -10.84 -7.08 10.83
C ASN A 63 -10.53 -5.61 11.13
N CYS A 64 -11.25 -4.66 10.53
CA CYS A 64 -10.97 -3.23 10.64
C CYS A 64 -10.84 -2.77 12.10
N LYS A 65 -11.80 -3.15 12.95
CA LYS A 65 -11.82 -2.76 14.37
C LYS A 65 -10.64 -3.37 15.16
N LYS A 66 -10.24 -4.57 14.84
CA LYS A 66 -9.09 -5.25 15.45
C LYS A 66 -7.76 -4.60 15.03
N LEU A 67 -7.59 -4.33 13.73
CA LEU A 67 -6.35 -3.80 13.16
C LEU A 67 -6.16 -2.31 13.47
N PHE A 68 -7.21 -1.51 13.31
CA PHE A 68 -7.14 -0.05 13.32
C PHE A 68 -7.92 0.62 14.45
N GLY A 69 -8.66 -0.14 15.25
CA GLY A 69 -9.43 0.36 16.39
C GLY A 69 -10.74 1.06 16.06
N TYR A 70 -11.17 1.04 14.79
CA TYR A 70 -12.36 1.71 14.28
C TYR A 70 -13.25 0.76 13.50
N ALA A 71 -14.56 1.05 13.46
CA ALA A 71 -15.46 0.36 12.55
C ALA A 71 -15.11 0.70 11.10
N TYR A 72 -15.44 -0.20 10.16
CA TYR A 72 -15.13 -0.01 8.75
C TYR A 72 -15.71 1.29 8.16
N ASP A 73 -16.91 1.67 8.60
CA ASP A 73 -17.66 2.87 8.18
C ASP A 73 -17.28 4.15 8.95
N ALA A 74 -16.39 4.05 9.94
CA ALA A 74 -15.95 5.20 10.71
C ALA A 74 -15.24 6.25 9.82
N PRO A 75 -15.42 7.56 10.11
CA PRO A 75 -14.78 8.63 9.32
C PRO A 75 -13.27 8.52 9.25
N GLU A 76 -12.62 8.03 10.31
CA GLU A 76 -11.16 7.85 10.37
C GLU A 76 -10.66 6.82 9.36
N MET A 77 -11.53 5.94 8.88
CA MET A 77 -11.19 4.90 7.91
C MET A 77 -11.35 5.36 6.46
N ILE A 78 -11.73 6.62 6.21
CA ILE A 78 -11.97 7.13 4.84
C ILE A 78 -10.77 6.91 3.93
N SER A 79 -9.55 7.22 4.39
CA SER A 79 -8.33 7.05 3.60
C SER A 79 -8.11 5.59 3.17
N LEU A 80 -8.35 4.64 4.08
CA LEU A 80 -8.25 3.21 3.77
C LEU A 80 -9.41 2.74 2.87
N ARG A 81 -10.62 3.25 3.05
CA ARG A 81 -11.72 2.95 2.12
C ARG A 81 -11.42 3.46 0.71
N GLU A 82 -10.83 4.64 0.59
CA GLU A 82 -10.44 5.23 -0.70
C GLU A 82 -9.38 4.38 -1.43
N ILE A 83 -8.30 3.97 -0.76
CA ILE A 83 -7.25 3.17 -1.43
C ILE A 83 -7.74 1.77 -1.79
N PHE A 84 -8.55 1.14 -0.91
CA PHE A 84 -9.10 -0.20 -1.15
C PHE A 84 -10.30 -0.24 -2.11
N ARG A 85 -10.69 0.89 -2.71
CA ARG A 85 -11.57 0.89 -3.90
C ARG A 85 -10.94 0.12 -5.05
N HIS A 86 -9.63 0.23 -5.18
CA HIS A 86 -8.89 -0.32 -6.31
C HIS A 86 -7.74 -1.24 -5.88
N ALA A 87 -7.00 -0.90 -4.82
CA ALA A 87 -5.88 -1.71 -4.37
C ALA A 87 -6.35 -3.06 -3.79
N GLY A 88 -5.68 -4.14 -4.16
CA GLY A 88 -5.88 -5.46 -3.57
C GLY A 88 -5.13 -5.65 -2.25
N ARG A 89 -3.95 -5.04 -2.15
CA ARG A 89 -3.04 -5.11 -0.99
C ARG A 89 -2.40 -3.75 -0.72
N VAL A 90 -2.30 -3.41 0.55
CA VAL A 90 -1.62 -2.18 0.99
C VAL A 90 -0.63 -2.49 2.10
N TYR A 91 0.59 -2.01 1.94
CA TYR A 91 1.59 -1.95 3.00
C TYR A 91 1.33 -0.68 3.82
N CYS A 92 0.68 -0.87 4.95
CA CYS A 92 0.32 0.20 5.86
C CYS A 92 1.41 0.38 6.92
N TYR A 93 1.70 1.63 7.27
CA TYR A 93 2.62 1.96 8.35
C TYR A 93 2.03 3.06 9.21
N ARG A 94 1.86 2.80 10.50
CA ARG A 94 1.36 3.79 11.43
C ARG A 94 2.47 4.76 11.84
N LEU A 95 2.24 6.03 11.59
CA LEU A 95 3.16 7.12 11.93
C LEU A 95 3.04 7.51 13.40
N GLY A 96 4.18 7.80 14.01
CA GLY A 96 4.27 8.34 15.36
C GLY A 96 4.01 7.32 16.46
N ALA A 97 4.69 7.52 17.57
CA ALA A 97 4.56 6.74 18.79
C ALA A 97 3.63 7.47 19.76
N GLY A 98 2.68 6.76 20.32
CA GLY A 98 1.81 7.25 21.38
C GLY A 98 2.14 6.61 22.73
N THR A 99 1.29 6.85 23.71
CA THR A 99 1.31 6.15 25.00
C THR A 99 0.20 5.11 25.06
N LYS A 100 0.47 3.97 25.72
CA LYS A 100 -0.52 2.92 25.93
C LYS A 100 -1.46 3.32 27.06
N ALA A 101 -2.75 3.11 26.87
CA ALA A 101 -3.69 3.10 27.99
C ALA A 101 -3.38 1.90 28.91
N GLN A 102 -3.51 2.08 30.20
CA GLN A 102 -3.19 1.05 31.18
C GLN A 102 -4.06 1.11 32.42
N THR A 103 -4.06 0.03 33.16
CA THR A 103 -4.60 -0.03 34.51
C THR A 103 -3.69 -0.89 35.38
N ALA A 104 -3.46 -0.44 36.61
CA ALA A 104 -2.62 -1.19 37.57
C ALA A 104 -3.19 -2.58 37.88
N LYS A 105 -4.50 -2.80 37.65
CA LYS A 105 -5.19 -4.06 37.99
C LYS A 105 -5.02 -5.13 36.92
N TYR A 106 -5.06 -4.75 35.64
CA TYR A 106 -5.16 -5.72 34.54
C TYR A 106 -4.00 -5.69 33.55
N GLY A 107 -3.29 -4.56 33.41
CA GLY A 107 -2.19 -4.44 32.46
C GLY A 107 -2.35 -3.25 31.51
N SER A 108 -1.96 -3.42 30.25
CA SER A 108 -1.92 -2.34 29.27
C SER A 108 -2.69 -2.68 27.98
N ALA A 109 -3.10 -1.64 27.27
CA ALA A 109 -3.59 -1.78 25.91
C ALA A 109 -2.50 -2.42 25.03
N LYS A 110 -2.90 -3.24 24.06
CA LYS A 110 -1.97 -3.90 23.13
C LYS A 110 -1.17 -2.87 22.36
N TYR A 111 -1.83 -1.83 21.84
CA TYR A 111 -1.23 -0.78 21.04
C TYR A 111 -1.31 0.59 21.77
N PRO A 112 -0.35 1.49 21.54
CA PRO A 112 -0.41 2.85 22.03
C PRO A 112 -1.48 3.66 21.29
N GLY A 113 -1.94 4.75 21.90
CA GLY A 113 -2.87 5.69 21.32
C GLY A 113 -4.13 5.92 22.16
N ALA A 114 -4.84 6.98 21.85
CA ALA A 114 -6.03 7.42 22.58
C ALA A 114 -7.16 6.37 22.56
N ARG A 115 -7.24 5.54 21.52
CA ARG A 115 -8.26 4.48 21.41
C ARG A 115 -8.14 3.40 22.49
N GLY A 116 -6.96 3.22 23.09
CA GLY A 116 -6.78 2.32 24.22
C GLY A 116 -7.64 2.68 25.43
N ASN A 117 -8.04 3.95 25.58
CA ASN A 117 -8.93 4.39 26.65
C ASN A 117 -10.39 3.88 26.50
N ALA A 118 -10.76 3.36 25.34
CA ALA A 118 -12.06 2.73 25.09
C ALA A 118 -12.13 1.27 25.60
N ILE A 119 -11.03 0.74 26.14
CA ILE A 119 -10.97 -0.60 26.72
C ILE A 119 -11.53 -0.58 28.14
N LYS A 120 -12.38 -1.56 28.44
CA LYS A 120 -12.90 -1.83 29.78
C LYS A 120 -12.88 -3.33 30.03
N VAL A 121 -12.47 -3.74 31.22
CA VAL A 121 -12.47 -5.15 31.64
C VAL A 121 -13.46 -5.34 32.79
N THR A 122 -14.29 -6.38 32.69
CA THR A 122 -15.18 -6.84 33.77
C THR A 122 -14.79 -8.24 34.19
N VAL A 123 -15.03 -8.59 35.43
CA VAL A 123 -14.81 -9.91 35.98
C VAL A 123 -16.03 -10.35 36.77
N ALA A 124 -16.57 -11.49 36.44
CA ALA A 124 -17.68 -12.10 37.17
C ALA A 124 -17.33 -13.56 37.55
N ALA A 125 -17.95 -14.07 38.62
CA ALA A 125 -17.90 -15.53 38.85
C ALA A 125 -18.62 -16.25 37.69
N ASN A 126 -18.04 -17.35 37.21
CA ASN A 126 -18.69 -18.14 36.17
C ASN A 126 -19.98 -18.78 36.70
N ALA A 127 -21.02 -18.80 35.87
CA ALA A 127 -22.34 -19.24 36.27
C ALA A 127 -22.44 -20.78 36.50
N ASP A 128 -21.63 -21.55 35.79
CA ASP A 128 -21.65 -23.02 35.83
C ASP A 128 -20.64 -23.57 36.85
N ASP A 129 -19.53 -22.88 37.09
CA ASP A 129 -18.48 -23.24 38.05
C ASP A 129 -18.00 -22.05 38.85
N ALA A 130 -18.43 -21.94 40.08
CA ALA A 130 -18.05 -20.85 40.98
C ALA A 130 -16.55 -20.76 41.34
N THR A 131 -15.74 -21.77 40.92
CA THR A 131 -14.27 -21.74 41.08
C THR A 131 -13.57 -21.02 39.93
N LEU A 132 -14.33 -20.67 38.88
CA LEU A 132 -13.84 -19.98 37.68
C LEU A 132 -14.37 -18.54 37.64
N PHE A 133 -13.64 -17.70 36.89
CA PHE A 133 -14.05 -16.34 36.60
C PHE A 133 -14.17 -16.13 35.09
N ASP A 134 -15.23 -15.44 34.69
CA ASP A 134 -15.40 -14.92 33.33
C ASP A 134 -14.80 -13.51 33.29
N VAL A 135 -13.70 -13.37 32.57
CA VAL A 135 -13.02 -12.09 32.33
C VAL A 135 -13.40 -11.62 30.92
N VAL A 136 -14.10 -10.50 30.85
CA VAL A 136 -14.60 -9.96 29.59
C VAL A 136 -13.93 -8.64 29.26
N THR A 137 -13.31 -8.59 28.09
CA THR A 137 -12.75 -7.37 27.50
C THR A 137 -13.79 -6.71 26.63
N PHE A 138 -14.11 -5.46 26.93
CA PHE A 138 -14.93 -4.61 26.08
C PHE A 138 -14.08 -3.58 25.37
N PHE A 139 -14.44 -3.28 24.12
CA PHE A 139 -13.87 -2.21 23.32
C PHE A 139 -14.99 -1.40 22.67
N ASP A 140 -15.03 -0.08 22.91
CA ASP A 140 -16.18 0.78 22.57
C ASP A 140 -17.53 0.28 23.12
N GLY A 141 -17.53 -0.27 24.31
CA GLY A 141 -18.75 -0.78 24.95
C GLY A 141 -19.26 -2.11 24.39
N ALA A 142 -18.65 -2.64 23.33
CA ALA A 142 -18.99 -3.97 22.79
C ALA A 142 -18.02 -5.02 23.35
N GLU A 143 -18.53 -6.24 23.63
CA GLU A 143 -17.69 -7.37 24.02
C GLU A 143 -16.75 -7.71 22.86
N ALA A 144 -15.45 -7.75 23.15
CA ALA A 144 -14.39 -7.98 22.19
C ALA A 144 -13.67 -9.32 22.42
N ASP A 145 -13.59 -9.78 23.68
CA ASP A 145 -12.99 -11.04 24.07
C ASP A 145 -13.59 -11.53 25.40
N ARG A 146 -13.64 -12.85 25.59
CA ARG A 146 -14.08 -13.48 26.83
C ARG A 146 -13.19 -14.67 27.14
N GLN A 147 -12.66 -14.71 28.35
CA GLN A 147 -11.85 -15.81 28.85
C GLN A 147 -12.43 -16.33 30.17
N THR A 148 -12.58 -17.64 30.29
CA THR A 148 -12.99 -18.27 31.54
C THR A 148 -11.78 -18.96 32.17
N VAL A 149 -11.32 -18.42 33.31
CA VAL A 149 -10.07 -18.84 33.93
C VAL A 149 -10.24 -18.99 35.46
N LYS A 150 -9.38 -19.80 36.06
CA LYS A 150 -9.38 -20.01 37.52
C LYS A 150 -8.56 -18.93 38.24
N THR A 151 -7.49 -18.50 37.65
CA THR A 151 -6.54 -17.55 38.24
C THR A 151 -6.11 -16.50 37.21
N PHE A 152 -5.59 -15.39 37.68
CA PHE A 152 -5.06 -14.33 36.79
C PHE A 152 -3.96 -14.85 35.85
N ALA A 153 -3.12 -15.76 36.31
CA ALA A 153 -2.05 -16.37 35.51
C ALA A 153 -2.56 -17.25 34.33
N GLY A 154 -3.85 -17.58 34.33
CA GLY A 154 -4.47 -18.29 33.22
C GLY A 154 -4.98 -17.40 32.08
N LEU A 155 -4.86 -16.07 32.22
CA LEU A 155 -5.26 -15.12 31.18
C LEU A 155 -4.19 -15.13 30.06
N GLU A 156 -4.67 -15.15 28.83
CA GLU A 156 -3.84 -15.02 27.64
C GLU A 156 -4.05 -13.65 27.00
N ASP A 157 -2.98 -13.04 26.48
CA ASP A 157 -3.08 -11.76 25.77
C ASP A 157 -4.03 -11.88 24.58
N ASN A 158 -4.88 -10.87 24.45
CA ASN A 158 -5.85 -10.83 23.36
C ASN A 158 -5.55 -9.72 22.35
N ASP A 159 -6.48 -9.43 21.46
CA ASP A 159 -6.29 -8.43 20.41
C ASP A 159 -6.27 -6.98 20.92
N TYR A 160 -6.66 -6.75 22.17
CA TYR A 160 -6.81 -5.42 22.76
C TYR A 160 -5.99 -5.21 24.03
N VAL A 161 -5.75 -6.26 24.79
CA VAL A 161 -5.11 -6.20 26.12
C VAL A 161 -3.90 -7.11 26.17
N VAL A 162 -2.79 -6.59 26.73
CA VAL A 162 -1.65 -7.33 27.23
C VAL A 162 -1.78 -7.36 28.76
N TRP A 163 -1.99 -8.55 29.31
CA TRP A 163 -2.23 -8.71 30.75
C TRP A 163 -0.97 -8.48 31.56
N ALA A 164 -1.14 -7.99 32.78
CA ALA A 164 -0.04 -7.88 33.72
C ALA A 164 0.52 -9.27 34.06
N SER A 165 1.80 -9.33 34.41
CA SER A 165 2.48 -10.61 34.76
C SER A 165 1.91 -11.26 36.03
N SER A 166 1.19 -10.51 36.88
CA SER A 166 0.58 -10.99 38.09
C SER A 166 -0.63 -10.13 38.46
N GLY A 167 -1.60 -10.73 39.13
CA GLY A 167 -2.80 -10.05 39.60
C GLY A 167 -3.69 -11.00 40.39
N THR A 168 -4.82 -10.45 40.89
CA THR A 168 -5.86 -11.22 41.58
C THR A 168 -7.19 -11.01 40.87
N LEU A 169 -7.87 -12.11 40.58
CA LEU A 169 -9.24 -12.05 40.08
C LEU A 169 -10.23 -11.89 41.23
N ALA A 170 -11.05 -10.91 41.14
CA ALA A 170 -12.20 -10.68 42.02
C ALA A 170 -13.31 -10.02 41.18
N ALA A 171 -14.58 -10.19 41.62
CA ALA A 171 -15.71 -9.58 40.95
C ALA A 171 -15.48 -8.07 40.71
N ASP A 172 -15.64 -7.64 39.46
CA ASP A 172 -15.39 -6.29 39.00
C ASP A 172 -16.47 -5.89 37.99
N ALA A 173 -17.25 -4.88 38.32
CA ALA A 173 -18.31 -4.37 37.45
C ALA A 173 -17.77 -3.62 36.22
N GLY A 174 -16.47 -3.30 36.22
CA GLY A 174 -15.78 -2.75 35.06
C GLY A 174 -14.72 -1.72 35.41
N THR A 175 -13.48 -2.09 35.14
CA THR A 175 -12.30 -1.20 35.22
C THR A 175 -11.95 -0.71 33.83
N ALA A 176 -11.99 0.62 33.63
CA ALA A 176 -11.57 1.24 32.37
C ALA A 176 -10.04 1.44 32.30
N PHE A 177 -9.48 1.33 31.13
CA PHE A 177 -8.08 1.70 30.86
C PHE A 177 -7.98 3.23 30.67
N SER A 178 -6.86 3.80 30.99
CA SER A 178 -6.64 5.25 30.91
C SER A 178 -5.18 5.61 30.62
N GLY A 179 -4.93 6.89 30.27
CA GLY A 179 -3.58 7.39 29.98
C GLY A 179 -3.07 7.09 28.56
N GLY A 180 -3.90 6.49 27.71
CA GLY A 180 -3.60 6.36 26.29
C GLY A 180 -3.64 7.72 25.59
N ALA A 181 -2.61 8.04 24.84
CA ALA A 181 -2.53 9.27 24.06
C ALA A 181 -1.82 9.03 22.72
N ASP A 182 -2.22 9.79 21.72
CA ASP A 182 -1.60 9.78 20.40
C ASP A 182 -0.28 10.55 20.41
N CYS A 183 0.52 10.37 19.37
CA CYS A 183 1.66 11.22 19.11
C CYS A 183 1.19 12.68 18.95
N THR A 184 1.86 13.60 19.63
CA THR A 184 1.46 15.01 19.68
C THR A 184 1.59 15.72 18.33
N ALA A 185 2.55 15.30 17.49
CA ALA A 185 2.77 15.85 16.14
C ALA A 185 3.46 14.81 15.25
N ILE A 186 2.98 14.66 14.04
CA ILE A 186 3.65 13.90 12.99
C ILE A 186 4.62 14.83 12.27
N THR A 187 5.89 14.45 12.25
CA THR A 187 7.00 15.23 11.67
C THR A 187 7.60 14.52 10.45
N GLY A 188 8.49 15.19 9.72
CA GLY A 188 9.25 14.59 8.63
C GLY A 188 10.04 13.34 9.02
N GLU A 189 10.49 13.24 10.28
CA GLU A 189 11.21 12.07 10.79
C GLU A 189 10.32 10.81 10.80
N HIS A 190 9.04 10.93 11.15
CA HIS A 190 8.09 9.82 11.10
C HIS A 190 7.87 9.32 9.67
N TYR A 191 7.79 10.25 8.70
CA TYR A 191 7.71 9.89 7.29
C TYR A 191 9.02 9.28 6.78
N GLN A 192 10.19 9.76 7.24
CA GLN A 192 11.47 9.14 6.92
C GLN A 192 11.55 7.70 7.45
N ALA A 193 11.06 7.45 8.66
CA ALA A 193 11.00 6.11 9.24
C ALA A 193 10.11 5.17 8.40
N PHE A 194 8.95 5.67 7.96
CA PHE A 194 8.08 4.95 7.03
C PHE A 194 8.80 4.60 5.73
N LEU A 195 9.41 5.57 5.06
CA LEU A 195 10.11 5.37 3.79
C LEU A 195 11.26 4.35 3.94
N SER A 196 12.00 4.42 5.05
CA SER A 196 13.05 3.44 5.35
C SER A 196 12.49 2.03 5.59
N ALA A 197 11.33 1.93 6.24
CA ALA A 197 10.70 0.64 6.54
C ALA A 197 10.16 -0.06 5.27
N ILE A 198 9.67 0.71 4.28
CA ILE A 198 9.12 0.14 3.03
C ILE A 198 10.15 -0.07 1.93
N GLU A 199 11.41 0.35 2.11
CA GLU A 199 12.44 0.28 1.06
C GLU A 199 12.66 -1.14 0.51
N GLY A 200 12.51 -2.16 1.36
CA GLY A 200 12.64 -3.57 0.98
C GLY A 200 11.38 -4.22 0.41
N TYR A 201 10.28 -3.48 0.28
CA TYR A 201 9.01 -4.02 -0.21
C TYR A 201 8.77 -3.70 -1.67
N VAL A 202 8.09 -4.60 -2.39
CA VAL A 202 7.70 -4.39 -3.78
C VAL A 202 6.25 -3.93 -3.84
N PHE A 203 6.02 -2.76 -4.44
CA PHE A 203 4.70 -2.16 -4.61
C PHE A 203 4.64 -1.35 -5.91
N ASN A 204 3.43 -1.10 -6.41
CA ASN A 204 3.21 -0.41 -7.67
C ASN A 204 3.02 1.11 -7.50
N ALA A 205 2.49 1.54 -6.35
CA ALA A 205 2.27 2.94 -6.07
C ALA A 205 2.50 3.27 -4.58
N LEU A 206 3.07 4.46 -4.33
CA LEU A 206 3.37 5.02 -3.02
C LEU A 206 2.45 6.21 -2.75
N CYS A 207 1.80 6.23 -1.59
CA CYS A 207 0.95 7.33 -1.16
C CYS A 207 1.72 8.36 -0.32
N CYS A 208 1.65 9.63 -0.72
CA CYS A 208 2.01 10.77 0.11
C CYS A 208 0.75 11.61 0.41
N PRO A 209 0.12 11.46 1.57
CA PRO A 209 -1.11 12.16 1.90
C PRO A 209 -0.90 13.59 2.40
N VAL A 210 0.35 14.06 2.42
CA VAL A 210 0.72 15.37 2.96
C VAL A 210 0.27 16.47 2.02
N VAL A 211 -0.51 17.43 2.54
CA VAL A 211 -0.89 18.64 1.81
C VAL A 211 0.15 19.73 2.07
N PRO A 212 0.84 20.23 1.03
CA PRO A 212 1.96 21.17 1.19
C PRO A 212 1.47 22.60 1.45
N THR A 213 1.10 22.91 2.69
CA THR A 213 0.58 24.24 3.09
C THR A 213 1.65 25.17 3.63
N ASP A 214 2.73 24.64 4.17
CA ASP A 214 3.84 25.37 4.79
C ASP A 214 5.21 24.77 4.43
N ALA A 215 6.30 25.35 4.92
CA ALA A 215 7.65 24.91 4.61
C ALA A 215 7.94 23.47 5.11
N SER A 216 7.39 23.05 6.24
CA SER A 216 7.59 21.72 6.81
C SER A 216 6.90 20.66 5.97
N THR A 217 5.63 20.88 5.63
CA THR A 217 4.84 19.97 4.80
C THR A 217 5.39 19.89 3.37
N LYS A 218 5.87 21.01 2.79
CA LYS A 218 6.58 21.01 1.50
C LYS A 218 7.87 20.18 1.56
N SER A 219 8.66 20.33 2.63
CA SER A 219 9.87 19.52 2.82
C SER A 219 9.55 18.03 2.94
N THR A 220 8.45 17.68 3.59
CA THR A 220 7.99 16.30 3.69
C THR A 220 7.58 15.74 2.32
N VAL A 221 6.86 16.49 1.51
CA VAL A 221 6.53 16.06 0.13
C VAL A 221 7.81 15.90 -0.71
N ALA A 222 8.78 16.84 -0.60
CA ALA A 222 10.07 16.75 -1.28
C ALA A 222 10.87 15.50 -0.85
N LEU A 223 10.77 15.07 0.42
CA LEU A 223 11.37 13.83 0.91
C LEU A 223 10.82 12.60 0.16
N PHE A 224 9.50 12.52 -0.05
CA PHE A 224 8.90 11.44 -0.85
C PHE A 224 9.34 11.48 -2.31
N VAL A 225 9.43 12.67 -2.91
CA VAL A 225 9.93 12.84 -4.28
C VAL A 225 11.37 12.32 -4.40
N SER A 226 12.27 12.78 -3.53
CA SER A 226 13.68 12.36 -3.52
C SER A 226 13.84 10.85 -3.25
N PHE A 227 13.02 10.29 -2.35
CA PHE A 227 12.99 8.83 -2.13
C PHE A 227 12.60 8.09 -3.42
N THR A 228 11.55 8.55 -4.11
CA THR A 228 11.08 7.93 -5.35
C THR A 228 12.14 8.01 -6.44
N GLU A 229 12.79 9.16 -6.62
CA GLU A 229 13.87 9.34 -7.59
C GLU A 229 15.05 8.40 -7.30
N ARG A 230 15.50 8.33 -6.06
CA ARG A 230 16.57 7.42 -5.64
C ARG A 230 16.21 5.95 -5.88
N MET A 231 15.02 5.52 -5.46
CA MET A 231 14.59 4.14 -5.62
C MET A 231 14.49 3.75 -7.09
N ARG A 232 13.97 4.62 -7.95
CA ARG A 232 13.82 4.35 -9.38
C ARG A 232 15.14 4.39 -10.14
N SER A 233 16.07 5.29 -9.78
CA SER A 233 17.32 5.50 -10.52
C SER A 233 18.49 4.67 -10.00
N GLU A 234 18.65 4.55 -8.69
CA GLU A 234 19.82 3.92 -8.07
C GLU A 234 19.55 2.48 -7.64
N VAL A 235 18.40 2.21 -7.02
CA VAL A 235 18.04 0.87 -6.53
C VAL A 235 17.42 0.03 -7.65
N GLY A 236 16.71 0.66 -8.59
CA GLY A 236 16.02 -0.01 -9.70
C GLY A 236 14.59 -0.46 -9.37
N SER A 237 14.08 -0.15 -8.17
CA SER A 237 12.70 -0.41 -7.80
C SER A 237 11.76 0.57 -8.51
N LYS A 238 10.79 0.06 -9.27
CA LYS A 238 9.91 0.85 -10.14
C LYS A 238 8.51 0.92 -9.55
N PHE A 239 8.09 2.12 -9.17
CA PHE A 239 6.74 2.44 -8.68
C PHE A 239 6.44 3.92 -8.96
N GLN A 240 5.18 4.35 -8.84
CA GLN A 240 4.78 5.73 -8.97
C GLN A 240 4.38 6.31 -7.61
N LEU A 241 4.85 7.54 -7.32
CA LEU A 241 4.44 8.32 -6.15
C LEU A 241 3.18 9.13 -6.49
N CYS A 242 2.16 9.05 -5.65
CA CYS A 242 0.99 9.94 -5.67
C CYS A 242 1.12 10.97 -4.55
N ALA A 243 1.18 12.24 -4.89
CA ALA A 243 1.31 13.33 -3.92
C ALA A 243 0.41 14.52 -4.28
N ILE A 244 0.01 15.28 -3.26
CA ILE A 244 -0.78 16.51 -3.45
C ILE A 244 0.18 17.65 -3.84
N LYS A 245 -0.03 18.23 -5.02
CA LYS A 245 0.70 19.40 -5.55
C LYS A 245 2.23 19.36 -5.31
N PRO A 246 2.93 18.27 -5.63
CA PRO A 246 4.36 18.19 -5.44
C PRO A 246 5.09 19.20 -6.36
N GLU A 247 6.21 19.72 -5.89
CA GLU A 247 7.16 20.45 -6.74
C GLU A 247 8.15 19.44 -7.34
N ALA A 248 7.80 18.86 -8.49
CA ALA A 248 8.57 17.82 -9.15
C ALA A 248 8.51 17.94 -10.67
N ASP A 249 9.50 17.36 -11.35
CA ASP A 249 9.57 17.20 -12.80
C ASP A 249 10.13 15.80 -13.09
N ASN A 250 9.29 14.77 -12.86
CA ASN A 250 9.73 13.38 -12.86
C ASN A 250 8.59 12.45 -13.30
N GLU A 251 8.88 11.46 -14.14
CA GLU A 251 7.93 10.46 -14.64
C GLU A 251 7.39 9.51 -13.55
N GLY A 252 8.12 9.36 -12.46
CA GLY A 252 7.72 8.54 -11.31
C GLY A 252 6.81 9.25 -10.32
N VAL A 253 6.47 10.53 -10.54
CA VAL A 253 5.69 11.34 -9.60
C VAL A 253 4.39 11.82 -10.23
N VAL A 254 3.27 11.50 -9.63
CA VAL A 254 1.91 11.93 -10.02
C VAL A 254 1.46 13.02 -9.06
N GLY A 255 1.26 14.23 -9.61
CA GLY A 255 0.93 15.43 -8.84
C GLY A 255 -0.55 15.78 -8.91
N ILE A 256 -1.30 15.50 -7.84
CA ILE A 256 -2.75 15.75 -7.75
C ILE A 256 -3.03 17.24 -7.54
N LEU A 257 -3.87 17.83 -8.40
CA LEU A 257 -4.21 19.26 -8.35
C LEU A 257 -5.31 19.57 -7.34
N ASN A 258 -6.36 18.74 -7.30
CA ASN A 258 -7.63 19.02 -6.64
C ASN A 258 -7.53 18.99 -5.12
N SER A 259 -8.43 19.72 -4.47
CA SER A 259 -8.78 19.53 -3.07
C SER A 259 -10.06 18.71 -2.95
N ALA A 260 -10.26 18.10 -1.78
CA ALA A 260 -11.43 17.30 -1.49
C ALA A 260 -11.91 17.52 -0.05
N VAL A 261 -13.20 17.29 0.17
CA VAL A 261 -13.81 17.37 1.51
C VAL A 261 -14.58 16.07 1.80
N TYR A 262 -14.65 15.72 3.08
CA TYR A 262 -15.44 14.62 3.59
C TYR A 262 -16.13 15.07 4.88
N ASP A 263 -17.43 14.87 4.99
CA ASP A 263 -18.24 15.25 6.15
C ASP A 263 -17.98 16.70 6.63
N GLY A 264 -17.84 17.62 5.66
CA GLY A 264 -17.59 19.05 5.90
C GLY A 264 -16.18 19.43 6.33
N GLY A 265 -15.26 18.46 6.49
CA GLY A 265 -13.84 18.68 6.79
C GLY A 265 -12.94 18.53 5.58
N ASP A 266 -11.72 19.12 5.64
CA ASP A 266 -10.71 18.92 4.62
C ASP A 266 -10.26 17.46 4.58
N ALA A 267 -10.35 16.85 3.41
CA ALA A 267 -9.94 15.47 3.15
C ALA A 267 -9.03 15.38 1.91
N THR A 268 -8.34 16.47 1.58
CA THR A 268 -7.47 16.52 0.40
C THR A 268 -6.39 15.44 0.44
N GLY A 269 -5.83 15.15 1.61
CA GLY A 269 -4.88 14.05 1.78
C GLY A 269 -5.47 12.66 1.47
N ALA A 270 -6.77 12.44 1.73
CA ALA A 270 -7.44 11.18 1.42
C ALA A 270 -7.59 10.95 -0.09
N LEU A 271 -7.61 12.00 -0.91
CA LEU A 271 -7.61 11.88 -2.37
C LEU A 271 -6.33 11.24 -2.92
N ALA A 272 -5.20 11.42 -2.23
CA ALA A 272 -3.96 10.73 -2.57
C ALA A 272 -4.09 9.20 -2.40
N PHE A 273 -4.86 8.73 -1.42
CA PHE A 273 -5.11 7.30 -1.23
C PHE A 273 -5.92 6.69 -2.38
N TRP A 274 -7.00 7.36 -2.81
CA TRP A 274 -7.76 6.90 -3.97
C TRP A 274 -6.88 6.82 -5.22
N THR A 275 -6.14 7.91 -5.50
CA THR A 275 -5.28 7.96 -6.69
C THR A 275 -4.18 6.90 -6.63
N THR A 276 -3.58 6.66 -5.45
CA THR A 276 -2.60 5.59 -5.23
C THR A 276 -3.19 4.21 -5.51
N GLY A 277 -4.39 3.94 -5.00
CA GLY A 277 -5.11 2.68 -5.26
C GLY A 277 -5.40 2.49 -6.74
N ALA A 278 -5.91 3.52 -7.40
CA ALA A 278 -6.24 3.49 -8.83
C ALA A 278 -4.99 3.25 -9.70
N LEU A 279 -3.88 3.95 -9.43
CA LEU A 279 -2.61 3.74 -10.16
C LEU A 279 -1.99 2.38 -9.89
N ALA A 280 -2.06 1.90 -8.65
CA ALA A 280 -1.55 0.57 -8.31
C ALA A 280 -2.32 -0.54 -9.05
N ALA A 281 -3.64 -0.42 -9.14
CA ALA A 281 -4.50 -1.42 -9.76
C ALA A 281 -4.61 -1.29 -11.28
N ALA A 282 -4.29 -0.13 -11.87
CA ALA A 282 -4.37 0.08 -13.30
C ALA A 282 -3.55 -0.97 -14.06
N GLU A 283 -4.18 -1.67 -14.99
CA GLU A 283 -3.52 -2.65 -15.84
C GLU A 283 -2.45 -1.98 -16.72
N VAL A 284 -1.44 -2.74 -17.13
CA VAL A 284 -0.29 -2.24 -17.90
C VAL A 284 -0.72 -1.55 -19.20
N GLY A 285 -1.75 -2.06 -19.87
CA GLY A 285 -2.29 -1.49 -21.11
C GLY A 285 -3.37 -0.44 -20.94
N SER A 286 -3.75 -0.09 -19.70
CA SER A 286 -4.89 0.79 -19.41
C SER A 286 -4.46 2.19 -19.00
N SER A 287 -5.26 3.20 -19.37
CA SER A 287 -5.14 4.57 -18.92
C SER A 287 -6.26 4.92 -17.93
N LEU A 288 -5.97 5.70 -16.92
CA LEU A 288 -6.98 6.28 -16.03
C LEU A 288 -7.67 7.51 -16.62
N THR A 289 -7.28 7.98 -17.81
CA THR A 289 -7.94 9.10 -18.50
C THR A 289 -9.44 8.84 -18.64
N ASN A 290 -10.26 9.80 -18.26
CA ASN A 290 -11.71 9.73 -18.24
C ASN A 290 -12.32 8.68 -17.28
N SER A 291 -11.52 8.04 -16.44
CA SER A 291 -12.03 7.15 -15.37
C SER A 291 -12.90 7.94 -14.40
N LYS A 292 -14.04 7.38 -14.03
CA LYS A 292 -14.94 8.00 -13.07
C LYS A 292 -14.38 7.81 -11.66
N TYR A 293 -14.43 8.89 -10.87
CA TYR A 293 -14.21 8.79 -9.44
C TYR A 293 -15.37 8.05 -8.77
N ASP A 294 -15.09 7.00 -8.04
CA ASP A 294 -16.06 6.12 -7.39
C ASP A 294 -15.92 6.09 -5.85
N GLY A 295 -15.13 7.03 -5.30
CA GLY A 295 -14.90 7.17 -3.87
C GLY A 295 -16.01 7.95 -3.15
N GLU A 296 -15.75 8.25 -1.88
CA GLU A 296 -16.70 8.89 -0.96
C GLU A 296 -16.44 10.40 -0.79
N LEU A 297 -15.34 10.93 -1.32
CA LEU A 297 -14.98 12.34 -1.16
C LEU A 297 -15.76 13.23 -2.11
N THR A 298 -16.04 14.44 -1.68
CA THR A 298 -16.50 15.52 -2.56
C THR A 298 -15.29 16.27 -3.08
N ILE A 299 -14.99 16.10 -4.37
CA ILE A 299 -13.81 16.69 -5.03
C ILE A 299 -14.18 18.04 -5.62
N ALA A 300 -13.33 19.05 -5.41
CA ALA A 300 -13.43 20.35 -6.06
C ALA A 300 -13.02 20.20 -7.54
N ALA A 301 -14.00 19.94 -8.44
CA ALA A 301 -13.78 19.61 -9.84
C ALA A 301 -14.35 20.66 -10.84
N ALA A 302 -14.80 21.80 -10.33
CA ALA A 302 -15.36 22.88 -11.17
C ALA A 302 -14.25 23.83 -11.65
N TYR A 303 -13.69 23.54 -12.82
CA TYR A 303 -12.63 24.34 -13.44
C TYR A 303 -13.07 24.91 -14.79
N THR A 304 -12.51 26.04 -15.18
CA THR A 304 -12.62 26.58 -16.54
C THR A 304 -11.74 25.78 -17.50
N GLN A 305 -12.04 25.82 -18.80
CA GLN A 305 -11.23 25.14 -19.82
C GLN A 305 -9.79 25.66 -19.83
N ALA A 306 -9.58 26.96 -19.57
CA ALA A 306 -8.25 27.54 -19.47
C ALA A 306 -7.46 26.98 -18.28
N ALA A 307 -8.10 26.85 -17.10
CA ALA A 307 -7.46 26.26 -15.92
C ALA A 307 -7.13 24.77 -16.11
N LEU A 308 -7.97 24.03 -16.82
CA LEU A 308 -7.69 22.63 -17.17
C LEU A 308 -6.50 22.50 -18.13
N ALA A 309 -6.43 23.37 -19.15
CA ALA A 309 -5.29 23.40 -20.07
C ALA A 309 -3.98 23.79 -19.36
N GLU A 310 -4.04 24.74 -18.45
CA GLU A 310 -2.88 25.12 -17.60
C GLU A 310 -2.44 23.94 -16.71
N ALA A 311 -3.40 23.24 -16.09
CA ALA A 311 -3.12 22.07 -15.26
C ALA A 311 -2.38 20.98 -16.05
N LEU A 312 -2.84 20.66 -17.27
CA LEU A 312 -2.17 19.69 -18.15
C LEU A 312 -0.75 20.16 -18.53
N SER A 313 -0.59 21.41 -18.92
CA SER A 313 0.72 21.98 -19.26
C SER A 313 1.69 22.00 -18.08
N ALA A 314 1.15 22.08 -16.86
CA ALA A 314 1.92 22.00 -15.61
C ALA A 314 2.17 20.56 -15.12
N GLY A 315 1.80 19.53 -15.90
CA GLY A 315 1.98 18.12 -15.53
C GLY A 315 1.15 17.73 -14.29
N ARG A 316 -0.09 18.25 -14.16
CA ARG A 316 -0.94 17.99 -13.00
C ARG A 316 -2.00 16.94 -13.33
N PHE A 317 -2.04 15.90 -12.51
CA PHE A 317 -3.15 14.94 -12.49
C PHE A 317 -4.36 15.66 -11.88
N ALA A 318 -5.42 15.81 -12.66
CA ALA A 318 -6.58 16.60 -12.27
C ALA A 318 -7.88 15.84 -12.47
N PHE A 319 -8.83 16.10 -11.57
CA PHE A 319 -10.22 15.69 -11.73
C PHE A 319 -11.06 16.86 -12.24
N HIS A 320 -12.01 16.57 -13.10
CA HIS A 320 -12.92 17.56 -13.66
C HIS A 320 -14.36 17.03 -13.69
N SER A 321 -15.32 17.94 -13.78
CA SER A 321 -16.73 17.58 -13.87
C SER A 321 -17.16 17.35 -15.32
N VAL A 322 -17.76 16.20 -15.60
CA VAL A 322 -18.31 15.83 -16.91
C VAL A 322 -19.72 15.30 -16.72
N SER A 323 -20.71 16.03 -17.19
CA SER A 323 -22.14 15.62 -17.15
C SER A 323 -22.63 15.21 -15.74
N GLY A 324 -22.10 15.87 -14.70
CA GLY A 324 -22.44 15.58 -13.30
C GLY A 324 -21.56 14.54 -12.62
N ASP A 325 -20.72 13.82 -13.34
CA ASP A 325 -19.71 12.93 -12.82
C ASP A 325 -18.37 13.65 -12.61
N VAL A 326 -17.61 13.25 -11.62
CA VAL A 326 -16.20 13.63 -11.46
C VAL A 326 -15.35 12.58 -12.14
N ARG A 327 -14.48 13.01 -13.06
CA ARG A 327 -13.62 12.13 -13.85
C ARG A 327 -12.17 12.61 -13.87
N VAL A 328 -11.25 11.68 -14.07
CA VAL A 328 -9.84 11.99 -14.32
C VAL A 328 -9.71 12.69 -15.66
N LEU A 329 -9.08 13.86 -15.69
CA LEU A 329 -8.87 14.64 -16.91
C LEU A 329 -7.90 13.96 -17.86
N ALA A 330 -6.72 13.61 -17.35
CA ALA A 330 -5.69 12.87 -18.08
C ALA A 330 -4.80 12.10 -17.11
N ASP A 331 -4.33 10.93 -17.51
CA ASP A 331 -3.47 10.03 -16.72
C ASP A 331 -1.99 10.39 -16.94
N ILE A 332 -1.57 11.53 -16.40
CA ILE A 332 -0.25 12.11 -16.59
C ILE A 332 0.52 12.25 -15.27
N ASN A 333 1.85 12.33 -15.39
CA ASN A 333 2.76 12.59 -14.29
C ASN A 333 3.34 14.03 -14.36
N THR A 334 4.30 14.33 -13.49
CA THR A 334 4.87 15.69 -13.38
C THR A 334 5.98 15.98 -14.37
N LEU A 335 6.36 15.06 -15.26
CA LEU A 335 7.44 15.25 -16.23
C LEU A 335 7.06 16.33 -17.26
N ARG A 336 7.90 17.36 -17.37
CA ARG A 336 7.72 18.52 -18.30
C ARG A 336 8.98 18.83 -19.07
N THR A 337 10.14 18.46 -18.55
CA THR A 337 11.42 18.65 -19.22
C THR A 337 11.76 17.42 -20.03
N PHE A 338 11.62 17.52 -21.34
CA PHE A 338 11.88 16.40 -22.25
C PHE A 338 13.32 16.42 -22.75
N THR A 339 13.91 15.24 -22.86
CA THR A 339 15.28 15.03 -23.34
C THR A 339 15.28 14.01 -24.46
N ALA A 340 16.43 13.83 -25.14
CA ALA A 340 16.58 12.80 -26.17
C ALA A 340 16.31 11.38 -25.67
N ASN A 341 16.56 11.12 -24.38
CA ASN A 341 16.35 9.80 -23.76
C ASN A 341 14.99 9.68 -23.05
N LYS A 342 14.35 10.79 -22.72
CA LYS A 342 13.04 10.87 -22.08
C LYS A 342 12.18 11.86 -22.84
N GLY A 343 11.52 11.41 -23.89
CA GLY A 343 10.60 12.21 -24.68
C GLY A 343 9.25 12.41 -24.00
N GLU A 344 8.37 13.18 -24.64
CA GLU A 344 7.03 13.53 -24.16
C GLU A 344 6.16 12.31 -23.78
N VAL A 345 6.37 11.17 -24.44
CA VAL A 345 5.63 9.93 -24.16
C VAL A 345 5.78 9.45 -22.71
N PHE A 346 6.89 9.81 -22.03
CA PHE A 346 7.07 9.50 -20.61
C PHE A 346 6.29 10.40 -19.64
N ALA A 347 5.62 11.45 -20.14
CA ALA A 347 4.66 12.21 -19.35
C ALA A 347 3.33 11.46 -19.13
N ASP A 348 3.08 10.40 -19.89
CA ASP A 348 1.91 9.53 -19.76
C ASP A 348 2.19 8.39 -18.77
N ASN A 349 1.34 8.27 -17.76
CA ASN A 349 1.45 7.22 -16.75
C ASN A 349 1.27 5.80 -17.30
N GLN A 350 0.45 5.62 -18.34
CA GLN A 350 0.29 4.33 -18.99
C GLN A 350 1.63 3.85 -19.58
N THR A 351 2.35 4.74 -20.26
CA THR A 351 3.68 4.44 -20.80
C THR A 351 4.68 4.10 -19.70
N VAL A 352 4.68 4.87 -18.61
CA VAL A 352 5.57 4.60 -17.47
C VAL A 352 5.22 3.25 -16.83
N ARG A 353 3.93 2.93 -16.63
CA ARG A 353 3.51 1.62 -16.12
C ARG A 353 3.96 0.46 -17.00
N LEU A 354 3.87 0.61 -18.31
CA LEU A 354 4.34 -0.40 -19.26
C LEU A 354 5.85 -0.63 -19.10
N CYS A 355 6.62 0.45 -19.11
CA CYS A 355 8.09 0.36 -18.97
C CYS A 355 8.49 -0.21 -17.60
N ASP A 356 7.82 0.20 -16.53
CA ASP A 356 8.07 -0.29 -15.17
C ASP A 356 7.71 -1.79 -15.04
N GLY A 357 6.59 -2.21 -15.64
CA GLY A 357 6.19 -3.62 -15.69
C GLY A 357 7.24 -4.49 -16.40
N ILE A 358 7.64 -4.09 -17.61
CA ILE A 358 8.68 -4.79 -18.38
C ILE A 358 9.99 -4.87 -17.57
N ALA A 359 10.41 -3.76 -16.96
CA ALA A 359 11.64 -3.74 -16.17
C ALA A 359 11.55 -4.67 -14.95
N GLY A 360 10.41 -4.69 -14.26
CA GLY A 360 10.13 -5.57 -13.13
C GLY A 360 10.16 -7.05 -13.51
N ASP A 361 9.49 -7.40 -14.61
CA ASP A 361 9.41 -8.78 -15.11
C ASP A 361 10.79 -9.30 -15.55
N ILE A 362 11.60 -8.45 -16.22
CA ILE A 362 12.98 -8.80 -16.58
C ILE A 362 13.84 -8.99 -15.33
N ALA A 363 13.69 -8.12 -14.33
CA ALA A 363 14.44 -8.23 -13.07
C ALA A 363 14.07 -9.52 -12.32
N ALA A 364 12.79 -9.87 -12.25
CA ALA A 364 12.31 -11.12 -11.66
C ALA A 364 12.87 -12.34 -12.41
N LEU A 365 12.76 -12.35 -13.74
CA LEU A 365 13.33 -13.41 -14.58
C LEU A 365 14.82 -13.58 -14.33
N PHE A 366 15.58 -12.48 -14.27
CA PHE A 366 17.02 -12.52 -14.01
C PHE A 366 17.34 -13.09 -12.62
N ALA A 367 16.62 -12.62 -11.60
CA ALA A 367 16.84 -13.06 -10.21
C ALA A 367 16.54 -14.55 -10.03
N GLU A 368 15.44 -15.04 -10.63
CA GLU A 368 14.97 -16.42 -10.44
C GLU A 368 15.76 -17.46 -11.25
N ARG A 369 16.27 -17.09 -12.44
CA ARG A 369 16.82 -18.07 -13.39
C ARG A 369 18.27 -17.87 -13.75
N TYR A 370 18.81 -16.68 -13.60
CA TYR A 370 20.14 -16.33 -14.09
C TYR A 370 21.12 -16.00 -12.98
N SER A 371 20.69 -15.25 -11.98
CA SER A 371 21.56 -14.79 -10.90
C SER A 371 22.13 -15.97 -10.11
N GLY A 372 23.46 -16.18 -10.18
CA GLY A 372 24.15 -17.27 -9.54
C GLY A 372 23.94 -18.67 -10.15
N MET A 373 23.13 -18.81 -11.21
CA MET A 373 22.79 -20.10 -11.84
C MET A 373 23.38 -20.27 -13.23
N VAL A 374 23.51 -19.18 -13.98
CA VAL A 374 23.99 -19.19 -15.37
C VAL A 374 25.28 -18.38 -15.49
N PRO A 375 26.35 -18.90 -16.11
CA PRO A 375 27.57 -18.15 -16.34
C PRO A 375 27.33 -16.88 -17.16
N ASN A 376 28.03 -15.79 -16.85
CA ASN A 376 27.96 -14.55 -17.59
C ASN A 376 28.90 -14.62 -18.84
N ASP A 377 28.61 -15.51 -19.76
CA ASP A 377 29.28 -15.67 -21.05
C ASP A 377 28.34 -15.29 -22.20
N ALA A 378 28.81 -15.46 -23.43
CA ALA A 378 28.03 -15.15 -24.62
C ALA A 378 26.75 -16.01 -24.73
N ALA A 379 26.82 -17.28 -24.34
CA ALA A 379 25.69 -18.21 -24.37
C ALA A 379 24.65 -17.84 -23.29
N GLY A 380 25.07 -17.54 -22.04
CA GLY A 380 24.21 -17.10 -20.96
C GLY A 380 23.51 -15.80 -21.30
N ARG A 381 24.20 -14.80 -21.85
CA ARG A 381 23.59 -13.54 -22.30
C ARG A 381 22.59 -13.72 -23.43
N ALA A 382 22.89 -14.61 -24.41
CA ALA A 382 21.96 -14.94 -25.49
C ALA A 382 20.70 -15.67 -24.98
N ALA A 383 20.86 -16.55 -23.99
CA ALA A 383 19.74 -17.23 -23.34
C ALA A 383 18.82 -16.22 -22.61
N LEU A 384 19.41 -15.32 -21.83
CA LEU A 384 18.64 -14.24 -21.16
C LEU A 384 17.89 -13.36 -22.17
N TRP A 385 18.56 -12.96 -23.26
CA TRP A 385 17.91 -12.18 -24.31
C TRP A 385 16.72 -12.91 -24.92
N ASN A 386 16.90 -14.19 -25.26
CA ASN A 386 15.82 -14.99 -25.84
C ASN A 386 14.64 -15.17 -24.86
N ASP A 387 14.91 -15.38 -23.58
CA ASP A 387 13.86 -15.51 -22.58
C ASP A 387 13.15 -14.18 -22.33
N THR A 388 13.87 -13.06 -22.35
CA THR A 388 13.30 -11.71 -22.29
C THR A 388 12.37 -11.44 -23.48
N VAL A 389 12.80 -11.78 -24.71
CA VAL A 389 11.95 -11.60 -25.93
C VAL A 389 10.69 -12.46 -25.88
N LYS A 390 10.72 -13.64 -25.25
CA LYS A 390 9.52 -14.48 -25.07
C LYS A 390 8.57 -13.95 -24.01
N LEU A 391 9.09 -13.19 -23.04
CA LEU A 391 8.30 -12.59 -21.97
C LEU A 391 7.48 -11.39 -22.48
N MET A 392 8.04 -10.62 -23.42
CA MET A 392 7.38 -9.49 -24.08
C MET A 392 6.34 -9.95 -25.13
#